data_3ed099e686bb94fdeecba3e46968d5ca
#
_entry.id   3ed099e686bb94fdeecba3e46968d5ca
#
_cell.length_a   1.000
_cell.length_b   1.000
_cell.length_c   1.000
_cell.angle_alpha   90.00
_cell.angle_beta   90.00
_cell.angle_gamma   90.00
#
_symmetry.space_group_name_H-M   'P 1'
#
loop_
_entity.id
_entity.type
_entity.pdbx_description
1 polymer ?
#
loop_
_entity_poly.entity_id
_entity_poly.type
_entity_poly.pdbx_seq_one_letter_code
_entity_poly.pdbx_strand_id
1 'polypeptide(L)'
;MLQLIEQEEVEDVFDLNEKFLSLALGVEVDDLSLLPKIELRVDSQLHNLQVTGEILRSLEVLKLNDSVIRCFRDIGTSFKNVRVLHMARCEIRELQGIQAFEQLEELYISFNEIDDLFDISFCEHLTVLDLEGNSV
;
A
#
# COMPACT_ATOMS: atom_id res chain seq x y z
N MET A 1 -8.40 -5.73 -11.43
CA MET A 1 -7.26 -4.95 -10.94
C MET A 1 -7.00 -3.77 -11.86
N LEU A 2 -6.69 -2.66 -11.26
CA LEU A 2 -6.45 -1.45 -12.00
C LEU A 2 -4.99 -1.08 -11.94
N GLN A 3 -4.41 -0.82 -13.09
CA GLN A 3 -3.03 -0.44 -13.18
C GLN A 3 -2.92 1.07 -13.30
N LEU A 4 -2.03 1.66 -12.51
CA LEU A 4 -1.73 3.07 -12.65
C LEU A 4 -1.01 3.31 -13.96
N ILE A 5 -1.36 4.40 -14.60
CA ILE A 5 -0.81 4.76 -15.88
C ILE A 5 0.65 5.13 -15.75
N GLU A 6 1.45 4.59 -16.63
CA GLU A 6 2.81 5.00 -16.76
C GLU A 6 2.85 6.35 -17.45
N GLN A 7 3.54 7.28 -16.82
CA GLN A 7 3.70 8.62 -17.34
C GLN A 7 5.16 8.79 -17.75
N GLU A 8 5.45 8.54 -18.99
CA GLU A 8 6.82 8.56 -19.46
C GLU A 8 7.51 9.90 -19.24
N GLU A 9 6.75 10.97 -19.25
CA GLU A 9 7.28 12.31 -19.05
C GLU A 9 7.38 12.71 -17.59
N VAL A 10 6.87 11.88 -16.66
CA VAL A 10 6.91 12.20 -15.24
C VAL A 10 8.29 11.88 -14.70
N GLU A 11 9.01 12.88 -14.24
CA GLU A 11 10.34 12.74 -13.66
C GLU A 11 10.30 12.81 -12.14
N ASP A 12 9.30 13.51 -11.59
CA ASP A 12 9.16 13.72 -10.16
C ASP A 12 8.00 12.92 -9.59
N VAL A 13 8.08 12.69 -8.27
CA VAL A 13 6.99 12.05 -7.53
C VAL A 13 5.78 12.98 -7.58
N PHE A 14 4.60 12.43 -7.82
CA PHE A 14 3.37 13.21 -7.78
C PHE A 14 2.31 12.52 -6.91
N ASP A 15 1.36 13.30 -6.45
CA ASP A 15 0.26 12.80 -5.63
C ASP A 15 -0.80 12.13 -6.50
N LEU A 16 -1.36 11.06 -5.97
CA LEU A 16 -2.54 10.42 -6.57
C LEU A 16 -3.77 11.13 -6.00
N ASN A 17 -4.17 12.20 -6.66
CA ASN A 17 -5.23 13.07 -6.18
C ASN A 17 -6.63 12.49 -6.42
N GLU A 18 -7.65 13.18 -5.92
CA GLU A 18 -9.03 12.71 -6.02
C GLU A 18 -9.48 12.48 -7.45
N LYS A 19 -9.13 13.37 -8.36
CA LYS A 19 -9.53 13.25 -9.76
C LYS A 19 -8.92 12.00 -10.39
N PHE A 20 -7.64 11.77 -10.15
CA PHE A 20 -6.96 10.60 -10.68
C PHE A 20 -7.58 9.32 -10.11
N LEU A 21 -7.77 9.27 -8.80
CA LEU A 21 -8.33 8.09 -8.13
C LEU A 21 -9.76 7.81 -8.60
N SER A 22 -10.55 8.85 -8.77
CA SER A 22 -11.91 8.71 -9.28
C SER A 22 -11.91 8.06 -10.66
N LEU A 23 -11.06 8.52 -11.56
CA LEU A 23 -10.95 7.95 -12.90
C LEU A 23 -10.39 6.52 -12.85
N ALA A 24 -9.35 6.31 -12.08
CA ALA A 24 -8.66 5.03 -12.01
C ALA A 24 -9.54 3.94 -11.39
N LEU A 25 -10.33 4.28 -10.39
CA LEU A 25 -11.15 3.33 -9.65
C LEU A 25 -12.59 3.25 -10.20
N GLY A 26 -12.96 4.14 -11.11
CA GLY A 26 -14.32 4.17 -11.67
C GLY A 26 -15.38 4.57 -10.64
N VAL A 27 -15.03 5.46 -9.71
CA VAL A 27 -15.88 5.85 -8.58
C VAL A 27 -15.97 7.37 -8.54
N GLU A 28 -17.13 7.89 -8.18
CA GLU A 28 -17.31 9.33 -8.03
C GLU A 28 -16.41 9.86 -6.92
N VAL A 29 -15.92 11.10 -7.08
CA VAL A 29 -15.01 11.72 -6.10
C VAL A 29 -15.60 11.69 -4.69
N ASP A 30 -16.90 11.99 -4.57
CA ASP A 30 -17.55 12.05 -3.25
C ASP A 30 -17.63 10.68 -2.56
N ASP A 31 -17.52 9.59 -3.32
CA ASP A 31 -17.60 8.24 -2.78
C ASP A 31 -16.24 7.65 -2.41
N LEU A 32 -15.15 8.30 -2.81
CA LEU A 32 -13.81 7.80 -2.53
C LEU A 32 -13.56 7.58 -1.04
N SER A 33 -13.99 8.51 -0.20
CA SER A 33 -13.78 8.41 1.24
C SER A 33 -14.60 7.32 1.91
N LEU A 34 -15.52 6.70 1.18
CA LEU A 34 -16.39 5.64 1.70
C LEU A 34 -15.95 4.25 1.27
N LEU A 35 -14.98 4.14 0.37
CA LEU A 35 -14.54 2.85 -0.15
C LEU A 35 -13.88 2.01 0.95
N PRO A 36 -14.33 0.76 1.15
CA PRO A 36 -13.71 -0.13 2.13
C PRO A 36 -12.52 -0.89 1.57
N LYS A 37 -12.39 -0.98 0.26
CA LYS A 37 -11.38 -1.81 -0.38
C LYS A 37 -11.01 -1.24 -1.75
N ILE A 38 -9.71 -1.26 -2.05
CA ILE A 38 -9.21 -0.95 -3.39
C ILE A 38 -8.08 -1.89 -3.78
N GLU A 39 -7.83 -1.92 -5.09
CA GLU A 39 -6.68 -2.60 -5.64
C GLU A 39 -6.03 -1.69 -6.66
N LEU A 40 -4.74 -1.41 -6.48
CA LEU A 40 -3.96 -0.55 -7.37
C LEU A 40 -2.57 -1.15 -7.57
N ARG A 41 -1.93 -0.78 -8.66
CA ARG A 41 -0.50 -0.97 -8.85
C ARG A 41 0.16 0.38 -8.82
N VAL A 42 1.21 0.51 -8.02
CA VAL A 42 1.92 1.78 -7.85
C VAL A 42 3.42 1.56 -7.90
N ASP A 43 4.14 2.63 -8.18
CA ASP A 43 5.59 2.68 -7.99
C ASP A 43 5.85 3.83 -7.02
N SER A 44 6.33 3.50 -5.84
CA SER A 44 6.50 4.49 -4.77
C SER A 44 7.58 5.53 -5.09
N GLN A 45 8.38 5.30 -6.12
CA GLN A 45 9.34 6.31 -6.59
C GLN A 45 8.67 7.34 -7.50
N LEU A 46 7.49 7.01 -8.06
CA LEU A 46 6.74 7.91 -8.95
C LEU A 46 5.49 8.47 -8.29
N HIS A 47 4.94 7.78 -7.31
CA HIS A 47 3.64 8.11 -6.73
C HIS A 47 3.75 8.33 -5.23
N ASN A 48 3.22 9.45 -4.76
CA ASN A 48 3.15 9.73 -3.33
C ASN A 48 1.83 9.18 -2.79
N LEU A 49 1.92 8.18 -1.91
CA LEU A 49 0.74 7.50 -1.38
C LEU A 49 0.19 8.15 -0.11
N GLN A 50 0.86 9.15 0.45
CA GLN A 50 0.38 9.82 1.65
C GLN A 50 -1.00 10.47 1.42
N VAL A 51 -1.12 11.20 0.33
CA VAL A 51 -2.39 11.84 -0.04
C VAL A 51 -3.46 10.80 -0.37
N THR A 52 -3.05 9.69 -0.99
CA THR A 52 -3.97 8.60 -1.31
C THR A 52 -4.67 8.09 -0.06
N GLY A 53 -3.94 7.86 1.02
CA GLY A 53 -4.52 7.38 2.26
C GLY A 53 -5.40 8.43 2.95
N GLU A 54 -5.08 9.70 2.78
CA GLU A 54 -5.90 10.78 3.32
C GLU A 54 -7.26 10.87 2.60
N ILE A 55 -7.26 10.62 1.30
CA ILE A 55 -8.47 10.60 0.50
C ILE A 55 -9.29 9.35 0.80
N LEU A 56 -8.65 8.19 0.80
CA LEU A 56 -9.29 6.89 1.00
C LEU A 56 -9.31 6.51 2.49
N ARG A 57 -9.78 7.41 3.32
CA ARG A 57 -9.64 7.31 4.78
C ARG A 57 -10.47 6.21 5.45
N SER A 58 -11.44 5.65 4.75
CA SER A 58 -12.25 4.55 5.29
C SER A 58 -11.74 3.17 4.87
N LEU A 59 -10.63 3.14 4.14
CA LEU A 59 -10.11 1.92 3.56
C LEU A 59 -9.71 0.92 4.64
N GLU A 60 -10.21 -0.30 4.54
CA GLU A 60 -9.86 -1.40 5.44
C GLU A 60 -9.04 -2.48 4.75
N VAL A 61 -9.21 -2.64 3.44
CA VAL A 61 -8.45 -3.61 2.65
C VAL A 61 -7.73 -2.89 1.52
N LEU A 62 -6.41 -2.98 1.52
CA LEU A 62 -5.57 -2.36 0.51
C LEU A 62 -4.77 -3.44 -0.23
N LYS A 63 -4.99 -3.55 -1.53
CA LYS A 63 -4.26 -4.49 -2.37
C LYS A 63 -3.32 -3.74 -3.30
N LEU A 64 -2.05 -3.95 -3.10
CA LEU A 64 -0.98 -3.34 -3.88
C LEU A 64 -0.07 -4.39 -4.52
N ASN A 65 -0.56 -5.60 -4.75
CA ASN A 65 0.23 -6.66 -5.36
C ASN A 65 0.86 -6.20 -6.68
N ASP A 66 2.06 -6.67 -6.96
CA ASP A 66 2.77 -6.38 -8.20
C ASP A 66 3.14 -4.90 -8.37
N SER A 67 3.19 -4.17 -7.26
CA SER A 67 3.68 -2.80 -7.22
C SER A 67 5.20 -2.79 -7.04
N VAL A 68 5.80 -1.60 -7.02
CA VAL A 68 7.21 -1.44 -6.68
C VAL A 68 7.28 -0.55 -5.44
N ILE A 69 7.48 -1.17 -4.28
CA ILE A 69 7.51 -0.48 -2.99
C ILE A 69 8.60 -1.15 -2.15
N ARG A 70 9.80 -0.61 -2.16
CA ARG A 70 10.94 -1.28 -1.53
C ARG A 70 10.96 -1.17 -0.01
N CYS A 71 10.30 -0.15 0.53
CA CYS A 71 10.24 0.07 1.97
C CYS A 71 8.83 0.49 2.37
N PHE A 72 8.32 -0.04 3.47
CA PHE A 72 7.00 0.35 3.98
C PHE A 72 6.90 1.84 4.26
N ARG A 73 7.98 2.46 4.66
CA ARG A 73 8.04 3.89 4.90
C ARG A 73 7.55 4.71 3.69
N ASP A 74 7.73 4.18 2.49
CA ASP A 74 7.35 4.87 1.26
C ASP A 74 5.83 4.91 1.02
N ILE A 75 5.06 4.15 1.79
CA ILE A 75 3.60 4.17 1.70
C ILE A 75 3.03 5.35 2.48
N GLY A 76 3.77 5.86 3.46
CA GLY A 76 3.34 6.96 4.30
C GLY A 76 2.63 6.50 5.56
N THR A 77 1.92 7.42 6.20
CA THR A 77 1.33 7.21 7.52
C THR A 77 -0.18 7.37 7.54
N SER A 78 -0.82 7.47 6.39
CA SER A 78 -2.22 7.89 6.31
C SER A 78 -3.23 6.75 6.24
N PHE A 79 -2.79 5.52 6.04
CA PHE A 79 -3.69 4.35 5.94
C PHE A 79 -4.00 3.77 7.32
N LYS A 80 -4.59 4.57 8.19
CA LYS A 80 -4.74 4.22 9.61
C LYS A 80 -5.81 3.18 9.91
N ASN A 81 -6.74 2.97 8.99
CA ASN A 81 -7.83 2.03 9.19
C ASN A 81 -7.63 0.72 8.43
N VAL A 82 -6.53 0.57 7.71
CA VAL A 82 -6.27 -0.64 6.96
C VAL A 82 -6.00 -1.80 7.91
N ARG A 83 -6.79 -2.86 7.76
CA ARG A 83 -6.69 -4.09 8.54
C ARG A 83 -6.06 -5.22 7.75
N VAL A 84 -6.25 -5.22 6.42
CA VAL A 84 -5.76 -6.28 5.54
C VAL A 84 -4.93 -5.64 4.44
N LEU A 85 -3.67 -6.08 4.31
CA LEU A 85 -2.74 -5.50 3.34
C LEU A 85 -2.14 -6.62 2.49
N HIS A 86 -2.34 -6.51 1.17
CA HIS A 86 -1.77 -7.44 0.20
C HIS A 86 -0.68 -6.74 -0.60
N MET A 87 0.54 -7.22 -0.47
CA MET A 87 1.69 -6.66 -1.17
C MET A 87 2.63 -7.76 -1.65
N ALA A 88 2.09 -8.78 -2.31
CA ALA A 88 2.90 -9.82 -2.92
C ALA A 88 3.65 -9.25 -4.13
N ARG A 89 4.88 -9.70 -4.32
CA ARG A 89 5.70 -9.35 -5.50
C ARG A 89 5.85 -7.84 -5.69
N CYS A 90 6.25 -7.14 -4.60
CA CYS A 90 6.41 -5.68 -4.61
C CYS A 90 7.86 -5.22 -4.47
N GLU A 91 8.82 -6.15 -4.49
CA GLU A 91 10.24 -5.85 -4.28
C GLU A 91 10.54 -5.25 -2.91
N ILE A 92 9.73 -5.60 -1.90
CA ILE A 92 9.93 -5.08 -0.55
C ILE A 92 11.21 -5.67 0.04
N ARG A 93 12.07 -4.82 0.57
CA ARG A 93 13.29 -5.22 1.26
C ARG A 93 13.24 -4.91 2.75
N GLU A 94 12.54 -3.85 3.12
CA GLU A 94 12.51 -3.36 4.49
C GLU A 94 11.08 -3.16 4.97
N LEU A 95 10.83 -3.60 6.18
CA LEU A 95 9.53 -3.43 6.83
C LEU A 95 9.45 -2.16 7.66
N GLN A 96 10.51 -1.37 7.69
CA GLN A 96 10.52 -0.11 8.43
C GLN A 96 9.38 0.78 7.96
N GLY A 97 8.60 1.28 8.92
CA GLY A 97 7.41 2.08 8.62
C GLY A 97 6.10 1.32 8.74
N ILE A 98 6.15 -0.01 8.91
CA ILE A 98 4.94 -0.82 9.04
C ILE A 98 4.11 -0.42 10.26
N GLN A 99 4.73 0.18 11.26
CA GLN A 99 4.06 0.64 12.48
C GLN A 99 2.96 1.67 12.19
N ALA A 100 3.03 2.34 11.05
CA ALA A 100 2.00 3.30 10.66
C ALA A 100 0.66 2.64 10.38
N PHE A 101 0.66 1.35 10.10
CA PHE A 101 -0.57 0.58 9.93
C PHE A 101 -1.04 0.08 11.28
N GLU A 102 -1.60 0.99 12.08
CA GLU A 102 -1.93 0.74 13.49
C GLU A 102 -2.98 -0.35 13.70
N GLN A 103 -3.84 -0.59 12.72
CA GLN A 103 -4.93 -1.57 12.83
C GLN A 103 -4.67 -2.85 12.05
N LEU A 104 -3.44 -3.06 11.57
CA LEU A 104 -3.12 -4.18 10.70
C LEU A 104 -3.34 -5.52 11.40
N GLU A 105 -4.15 -6.37 10.79
CA GLU A 105 -4.49 -7.72 11.27
C GLU A 105 -3.96 -8.82 10.37
N GLU A 106 -3.94 -8.57 9.06
CA GLU A 106 -3.49 -9.56 8.09
C GLU A 106 -2.51 -8.92 7.10
N LEU A 107 -1.37 -9.55 6.95
CA LEU A 107 -0.30 -9.06 6.07
C LEU A 107 0.14 -10.17 5.14
N TYR A 108 -0.05 -9.94 3.84
CA TYR A 108 0.34 -10.87 2.79
C TYR A 108 1.47 -10.25 1.97
N ILE A 109 2.70 -10.68 2.27
CA ILE A 109 3.91 -10.11 1.66
C ILE A 109 4.77 -11.20 1.02
N SER A 110 4.13 -12.17 0.38
CA SER A 110 4.83 -13.26 -0.28
C SER A 110 5.67 -12.77 -1.47
N PHE A 111 6.73 -13.48 -1.76
CA PHE A 111 7.61 -13.26 -2.91
C PHE A 111 8.19 -11.84 -2.96
N ASN A 112 8.70 -11.40 -1.82
CA ASN A 112 9.47 -10.16 -1.70
C ASN A 112 10.92 -10.52 -1.36
N GLU A 113 11.70 -9.54 -0.92
CA GLU A 113 13.13 -9.71 -0.60
C GLU A 113 13.41 -9.45 0.87
N ILE A 114 12.46 -9.83 1.73
CA ILE A 114 12.53 -9.55 3.16
C ILE A 114 13.40 -10.59 3.83
N ASP A 115 14.35 -10.14 4.64
CA ASP A 115 15.24 -11.03 5.40
C ASP A 115 15.24 -10.73 6.90
N ASP A 116 14.57 -9.68 7.34
CA ASP A 116 14.52 -9.26 8.73
C ASP A 116 13.09 -8.94 9.13
N LEU A 117 12.59 -9.61 10.16
CA LEU A 117 11.23 -9.45 10.65
C LEU A 117 11.12 -8.61 11.92
N PHE A 118 12.19 -7.93 12.31
CA PHE A 118 12.18 -7.19 13.56
C PHE A 118 10.98 -6.25 13.71
N ASP A 119 10.66 -5.51 12.64
CA ASP A 119 9.60 -4.51 12.70
C ASP A 119 8.20 -5.12 12.82
N ILE A 120 8.04 -6.39 12.49
CA ILE A 120 6.76 -7.10 12.67
C ILE A 120 6.37 -7.14 14.13
N SER A 121 7.34 -7.17 15.03
CA SER A 121 7.08 -7.25 16.47
C SER A 121 6.29 -6.07 17.01
N PHE A 122 6.22 -4.97 16.26
CA PHE A 122 5.45 -3.79 16.65
C PHE A 122 3.99 -3.85 16.17
N CYS A 123 3.61 -4.86 15.41
CA CYS A 123 2.26 -5.01 14.87
C CYS A 123 1.40 -5.77 15.88
N GLU A 124 0.83 -5.05 16.83
CA GLU A 124 0.14 -5.64 17.99
C GLU A 124 -1.11 -6.46 17.64
N HIS A 125 -1.76 -6.13 16.53
CA HIS A 125 -3.03 -6.76 16.13
C HIS A 125 -2.86 -7.83 15.05
N LEU A 126 -1.63 -8.09 14.62
CA LEU A 126 -1.39 -8.99 13.51
C LEU A 126 -1.67 -10.44 13.91
N THR A 127 -2.54 -11.09 13.13
CA THR A 127 -2.92 -12.49 13.35
C THR A 127 -2.60 -13.39 12.16
N VAL A 128 -2.41 -12.82 10.96
CA VAL A 128 -2.09 -13.57 9.75
C VAL A 128 -0.88 -12.95 9.07
N LEU A 129 0.11 -13.77 8.76
CA LEU A 129 1.33 -13.30 8.09
C LEU A 129 1.76 -14.34 7.06
N ASP A 130 1.74 -13.95 5.77
CA ASP A 130 2.22 -14.79 4.69
C ASP A 130 3.57 -14.27 4.22
N LEU A 131 4.61 -15.07 4.46
CA LEU A 131 6.00 -14.75 4.12
C LEU A 131 6.58 -15.67 3.05
N GLU A 132 5.76 -16.45 2.38
CA GLU A 132 6.25 -17.37 1.37
C GLU A 132 7.17 -16.67 0.37
N GLY A 133 8.28 -17.31 0.00
CA GLY A 133 9.17 -16.78 -1.03
C GLY A 133 10.06 -15.63 -0.62
N ASN A 134 10.17 -15.36 0.68
CA ASN A 134 11.13 -14.38 1.18
C ASN A 134 12.40 -15.08 1.68
N SER A 135 13.35 -14.32 2.21
CA SER A 135 14.67 -14.82 2.63
C SER A 135 14.84 -14.88 4.15
N VAL A 136 13.75 -15.04 4.86
CA VAL A 136 13.79 -15.16 6.32
C VAL A 136 13.98 -16.60 6.78
#